data_ca2a36d48eee61da676e6544127933f1
#
_entry.id   ca2a36d48eee61da676e6544127933f1
#
_cell.length_a   1.000
_cell.length_b   1.000
_cell.length_c   1.000
_cell.angle_alpha   90.00
_cell.angle_beta   90.00
_cell.angle_gamma   90.00
#
_symmetry.space_group_name_H-M   'P 1'
#
loop_
_entity.id
_entity.type
_entity.pdbx_description
1 polymer ?
#
loop_
_entity_poly.entity_id
_entity_poly.type
_entity_poly.pdbx_seq_one_letter_code
_entity_poly.pdbx_strand_id
1 'polypeptide(L)'
;MVDCYISANSQYAYENEKYYKNGAVITNDTGNVVDEITFKSLIKKETSTFIHKSFSNIIVLVGAGASVLCNSGNIDSRFGKTVFMLAKLINTTLKDEDEFFTLQELSNLCKYNIPVEIEGEDGIEGLNRLFNLEDFLSDLLSFEKYVSDMDRDKYIKSKNKIFDLIKENTSYEYDNKYLKHSAFINTVSHLTKTPSKLTIVTTNYDTLLEDAADSIGYTVMDGFSFSHRPYFDNLK
;
A
#
# COMPACT_ATOMS: atom_id res chain seq x y z
N MET A 1 26.70 7.96 -5.70
CA MET A 1 26.25 8.43 -4.35
C MET A 1 24.82 8.01 -4.17
N VAL A 2 24.50 7.36 -3.06
CA VAL A 2 23.13 6.91 -2.71
C VAL A 2 22.65 7.78 -1.57
N ASP A 3 21.54 8.49 -1.78
CA ASP A 3 20.90 9.29 -0.73
C ASP A 3 20.20 8.38 0.26
N CYS A 4 20.52 8.53 1.54
CA CYS A 4 19.96 7.76 2.64
C CYS A 4 18.91 8.54 3.44
N TYR A 5 19.00 9.87 3.43
CA TYR A 5 18.08 10.77 4.10
C TYR A 5 18.15 12.17 3.47
N ILE A 6 17.01 12.76 3.19
CA ILE A 6 16.90 14.14 2.67
C ILE A 6 15.87 14.90 3.50
N SER A 7 16.25 16.09 3.94
CA SER A 7 15.36 17.07 4.57
C SER A 7 15.64 18.46 3.99
N ALA A 8 14.85 19.47 4.41
CA ALA A 8 15.07 20.84 3.97
C ALA A 8 16.50 21.38 4.27
N ASN A 9 17.13 20.87 5.34
CA ASN A 9 18.40 21.40 5.84
C ASN A 9 19.53 20.37 5.87
N SER A 10 19.26 19.11 5.62
CA SER A 10 20.24 18.04 5.75
C SER A 10 20.03 16.96 4.68
N GLN A 11 21.10 16.61 4.00
CA GLN A 11 21.19 15.48 3.10
C GLN A 11 22.26 14.54 3.64
N TYR A 12 21.91 13.28 3.85
CA TYR A 12 22.86 12.23 4.22
C TYR A 12 22.96 11.22 3.10
N ALA A 13 24.17 10.90 2.70
CA ALA A 13 24.43 10.01 1.58
C ALA A 13 25.59 9.04 1.87
N TYR A 14 25.65 7.96 1.09
CA TYR A 14 26.72 6.96 1.14
C TYR A 14 27.31 6.75 -0.25
N GLU A 15 28.64 6.71 -0.32
CA GLU A 15 29.37 6.40 -1.53
C GLU A 15 30.78 5.92 -1.20
N ASN A 16 31.27 4.88 -1.87
CA ASN A 16 32.64 4.37 -1.77
C ASN A 16 33.12 4.21 -0.31
N GLU A 17 32.31 3.53 0.51
CA GLU A 17 32.59 3.27 1.93
C GLU A 17 32.71 4.53 2.79
N LYS A 18 32.25 5.67 2.32
CA LYS A 18 32.23 6.93 3.06
C LYS A 18 30.81 7.46 3.21
N TYR A 19 30.61 8.13 4.35
CA TYR A 19 29.32 8.75 4.70
C TYR A 19 29.43 10.26 4.58
N TYR A 20 28.40 10.87 4.00
CA TYR A 20 28.36 12.30 3.68
C TYR A 20 27.19 12.97 4.37
N LYS A 21 27.41 14.22 4.78
CA LYS A 21 26.34 15.17 5.17
C LYS A 21 26.51 16.44 4.33
N ASN A 22 25.47 16.81 3.58
CA ASN A 22 25.47 17.98 2.70
C ASN A 22 26.68 18.04 1.77
N GLY A 23 27.06 16.91 1.20
CA GLY A 23 28.21 16.78 0.29
C GLY A 23 29.59 16.69 0.97
N ALA A 24 29.69 16.89 2.28
CA ALA A 24 30.96 16.76 3.01
C ALA A 24 31.07 15.38 3.69
N VAL A 25 32.25 14.79 3.70
CA VAL A 25 32.52 13.53 4.40
C VAL A 25 32.36 13.76 5.91
N ILE A 26 31.64 12.85 6.57
CA ILE A 26 31.44 12.90 8.01
C ILE A 26 32.65 12.24 8.68
N THR A 27 33.33 12.99 9.54
CA THR A 27 34.46 12.52 10.35
C THR A 27 34.15 12.65 11.83
N ASN A 28 34.79 11.81 12.63
CA ASN A 28 34.80 11.92 14.09
C ASN A 28 35.81 12.98 14.57
N ASP A 29 35.90 13.19 15.86
CA ASP A 29 36.79 14.18 16.49
C ASP A 29 38.28 13.94 16.20
N THR A 30 38.65 12.73 15.81
CA THR A 30 40.03 12.36 15.43
C THR A 30 40.28 12.49 13.90
N GLY A 31 39.31 12.96 13.13
CA GLY A 31 39.43 13.13 11.68
C GLY A 31 39.21 11.86 10.87
N ASN A 32 38.86 10.74 11.49
CA ASN A 32 38.56 9.49 10.79
C ASN A 32 37.11 9.48 10.31
N VAL A 33 36.85 8.84 9.16
CA VAL A 33 35.49 8.62 8.65
C VAL A 33 34.66 7.86 9.71
N VAL A 34 33.43 8.31 9.93
CA VAL A 34 32.52 7.63 10.88
C VAL A 34 32.13 6.25 10.36
N ASP A 35 31.81 5.35 11.27
CA ASP A 35 31.26 4.03 10.97
C ASP A 35 29.76 4.08 10.66
N GLU A 36 29.21 2.98 10.17
CA GLU A 36 27.79 2.82 9.82
C GLU A 36 26.86 3.06 11.02
N ILE A 37 27.27 2.62 12.22
CA ILE A 37 26.46 2.76 13.45
C ILE A 37 26.32 4.23 13.80
N THR A 38 27.42 4.96 13.78
CA THR A 38 27.44 6.41 14.03
C THR A 38 26.61 7.15 12.97
N PHE A 39 26.77 6.80 11.70
CA PHE A 39 26.01 7.40 10.61
C PHE A 39 24.49 7.19 10.79
N LYS A 40 24.05 5.96 11.05
CA LYS A 40 22.64 5.66 11.35
C LYS A 40 22.13 6.42 12.57
N SER A 41 22.95 6.57 13.60
CA SER A 41 22.61 7.34 14.80
C SER A 41 22.38 8.83 14.47
N LEU A 42 23.19 9.42 13.60
CA LEU A 42 23.02 10.80 13.17
C LEU A 42 21.69 10.99 12.42
N ILE A 43 21.36 10.11 11.47
CA ILE A 43 20.07 10.13 10.76
C ILE A 43 18.90 9.96 11.74
N LYS A 44 19.01 9.00 12.65
CA LYS A 44 17.98 8.77 13.69
C LYS A 44 17.77 10.02 14.55
N LYS A 45 18.84 10.72 14.93
CA LYS A 45 18.76 11.98 15.69
C LYS A 45 18.04 13.08 14.91
N GLU A 46 18.37 13.27 13.63
CA GLU A 46 17.70 14.25 12.75
C GLU A 46 16.21 13.93 12.60
N THR A 47 15.88 12.67 12.32
CA THR A 47 14.50 12.21 12.21
C THR A 47 13.75 12.41 13.53
N SER A 48 14.35 12.05 14.65
CA SER A 48 13.77 12.28 15.97
C SER A 48 13.52 13.76 16.25
N THR A 49 14.47 14.62 15.89
CA THR A 49 14.31 16.08 16.04
C THR A 49 13.17 16.62 15.18
N PHE A 50 12.98 16.07 13.98
CA PHE A 50 11.85 16.42 13.14
C PHE A 50 10.52 15.94 13.74
N ILE A 51 10.45 14.68 14.18
CA ILE A 51 9.24 14.08 14.75
C ILE A 51 8.82 14.76 16.08
N HIS A 52 9.74 15.31 16.84
CA HIS A 52 9.41 16.01 18.10
C HIS A 52 8.94 17.47 17.89
N LYS A 53 8.83 17.94 16.64
CA LYS A 53 8.19 19.23 16.36
C LYS A 53 6.68 19.10 16.44
N SER A 54 6.00 20.11 16.96
CA SER A 54 4.55 20.21 16.90
C SER A 54 4.12 20.80 15.56
N PHE A 55 3.16 20.17 14.92
CA PHE A 55 2.58 20.62 13.65
C PHE A 55 1.16 21.14 13.85
N SER A 56 0.76 22.13 13.04
CA SER A 56 -0.61 22.65 13.06
C SER A 56 -1.57 21.70 12.35
N ASN A 57 -1.12 21.08 11.26
CA ASN A 57 -1.88 20.11 10.47
C ASN A 57 -0.93 19.01 10.03
N ILE A 58 -1.41 17.77 10.09
CA ILE A 58 -0.72 16.61 9.56
C ILE A 58 -1.69 15.88 8.64
N ILE A 59 -1.25 15.63 7.42
CA ILE A 59 -1.92 14.73 6.48
C ILE A 59 -0.97 13.55 6.25
N VAL A 60 -1.47 12.36 6.43
CA VAL A 60 -0.73 11.12 6.22
C VAL A 60 -1.31 10.41 5.01
N LEU A 61 -0.46 10.01 4.07
CA LEU A 61 -0.83 9.13 2.97
C LEU A 61 -0.31 7.72 3.28
N VAL A 62 -1.22 6.75 3.29
CA VAL A 62 -0.93 5.35 3.59
C VAL A 62 -1.28 4.48 2.38
N GLY A 63 -0.35 3.67 1.93
CA GLY A 63 -0.54 2.71 0.85
C GLY A 63 -0.50 1.26 1.34
N ALA A 64 -0.73 0.31 0.43
CA ALA A 64 -0.85 -1.12 0.71
C ALA A 64 0.34 -1.72 1.50
N GLY A 65 1.54 -1.14 1.37
CA GLY A 65 2.70 -1.57 2.14
C GLY A 65 2.56 -1.47 3.65
N ALA A 66 1.65 -0.61 4.16
CA ALA A 66 1.39 -0.50 5.60
C ALA A 66 0.70 -1.74 6.17
N SER A 67 -0.08 -2.44 5.35
CA SER A 67 -0.81 -3.66 5.73
C SER A 67 -0.02 -4.94 5.49
N VAL A 68 1.10 -4.86 4.77
CA VAL A 68 1.97 -6.01 4.50
C VAL A 68 2.86 -6.30 5.71
N LEU A 69 2.73 -7.49 6.27
CA LEU A 69 3.60 -7.94 7.34
C LEU A 69 4.76 -8.75 6.75
N CYS A 70 5.98 -8.29 7.01
CA CYS A 70 7.19 -8.98 6.58
C CYS A 70 7.97 -9.47 7.81
N ASN A 71 8.11 -10.78 7.94
CA ASN A 71 8.90 -11.41 9.00
C ASN A 71 10.15 -12.05 8.40
N SER A 72 11.33 -11.59 8.80
CA SER A 72 12.63 -12.14 8.36
C SER A 72 12.76 -12.25 6.82
N GLY A 73 12.24 -11.26 6.09
CA GLY A 73 12.30 -11.22 4.63
C GLY A 73 11.16 -11.96 3.91
N ASN A 74 10.30 -12.66 4.64
CA ASN A 74 9.12 -13.34 4.07
C ASN A 74 7.84 -12.56 4.38
N ILE A 75 6.97 -12.44 3.38
CA ILE A 75 5.64 -11.84 3.55
C ILE A 75 4.73 -12.85 4.26
N ASP A 76 4.11 -12.41 5.36
CA ASP A 76 3.08 -13.19 6.04
C ASP A 76 1.77 -13.13 5.24
N SER A 77 1.32 -14.27 4.72
CA SER A 77 0.14 -14.35 3.85
C SER A 77 -1.19 -14.02 4.56
N ARG A 78 -1.18 -13.95 5.90
CA ARG A 78 -2.38 -13.62 6.69
C ARG A 78 -2.80 -12.17 6.57
N PHE A 79 -1.86 -11.28 6.24
CA PHE A 79 -2.09 -9.84 6.18
C PHE A 79 -1.62 -9.26 4.85
N GLY A 80 -2.27 -8.20 4.45
CA GLY A 80 -1.89 -7.25 3.41
C GLY A 80 -1.37 -7.85 2.11
N LYS A 81 -2.21 -7.90 1.09
CA LYS A 81 -1.74 -8.14 -0.27
C LYS A 81 -1.60 -6.83 -1.02
N THR A 82 -0.48 -6.65 -1.70
CA THR A 82 -0.36 -5.56 -2.67
C THR A 82 -1.29 -5.80 -3.85
N VAL A 83 -1.61 -4.75 -4.60
CA VAL A 83 -2.43 -4.86 -5.82
C VAL A 83 -1.86 -5.90 -6.79
N PHE A 84 -0.53 -5.98 -6.94
CA PHE A 84 0.12 -6.98 -7.77
C PHE A 84 -0.05 -8.42 -7.24
N MET A 85 0.00 -8.60 -5.91
CA MET A 85 -0.25 -9.92 -5.30
C MET A 85 -1.70 -10.37 -5.50
N LEU A 86 -2.66 -9.44 -5.40
CA LEU A 86 -4.06 -9.71 -5.72
C LEU A 86 -4.23 -10.09 -7.19
N ALA A 87 -3.64 -9.33 -8.10
CA ALA A 87 -3.68 -9.63 -9.53
C ALA A 87 -3.11 -11.02 -9.85
N LYS A 88 -2.00 -11.39 -9.22
CA LYS A 88 -1.40 -12.73 -9.38
C LYS A 88 -2.33 -13.84 -8.86
N LEU A 89 -2.93 -13.64 -7.70
CA LEU A 89 -3.90 -14.58 -7.12
C LEU A 89 -5.10 -14.77 -8.05
N ILE A 90 -5.70 -13.67 -8.52
CA ILE A 90 -6.83 -13.67 -9.43
C ILE A 90 -6.47 -14.41 -10.72
N ASN A 91 -5.32 -14.09 -11.32
CA ASN A 91 -4.87 -14.75 -12.56
C ASN A 91 -4.73 -16.24 -12.41
N THR A 92 -4.14 -16.71 -11.30
CA THR A 92 -4.00 -18.15 -11.03
C THR A 92 -5.37 -18.80 -10.82
N THR A 93 -6.23 -18.20 -9.98
CA THR A 93 -7.55 -18.79 -9.66
C THR A 93 -8.44 -18.91 -10.89
N LEU A 94 -8.49 -17.87 -11.74
CA LEU A 94 -9.33 -17.92 -12.94
C LEU A 94 -8.82 -18.91 -14.00
N LYS A 95 -7.52 -19.22 -14.02
CA LYS A 95 -6.94 -20.21 -14.92
C LYS A 95 -7.27 -21.64 -14.50
N ASP A 96 -7.44 -21.89 -13.22
CA ASP A 96 -7.64 -23.23 -12.68
C ASP A 96 -9.10 -23.71 -12.79
N GLU A 97 -10.04 -22.84 -13.15
CA GLU A 97 -11.48 -23.13 -13.18
C GLU A 97 -12.10 -22.79 -14.56
N ASP A 98 -12.50 -23.79 -15.35
CA ASP A 98 -13.04 -23.65 -16.72
C ASP A 98 -14.36 -22.83 -16.80
N GLU A 99 -15.07 -22.68 -15.67
CA GLU A 99 -16.32 -21.91 -15.64
C GLU A 99 -16.13 -20.41 -15.73
N PHE A 100 -14.89 -19.92 -15.55
CA PHE A 100 -14.55 -18.50 -15.66
C PHE A 100 -13.78 -18.20 -16.95
N PHE A 101 -13.88 -16.98 -17.43
CA PHE A 101 -12.90 -16.44 -18.35
C PHE A 101 -11.57 -16.22 -17.61
N THR A 102 -10.47 -16.56 -18.23
CA THR A 102 -9.15 -16.20 -17.75
C THR A 102 -8.98 -14.66 -17.73
N LEU A 103 -8.04 -14.17 -16.97
CA LEU A 103 -7.74 -12.73 -16.92
C LEU A 103 -7.33 -12.21 -18.31
N GLN A 104 -6.62 -13.03 -19.11
CA GLN A 104 -6.24 -12.69 -20.49
C GLN A 104 -7.45 -12.61 -21.43
N GLU A 105 -8.41 -13.55 -21.32
CA GLU A 105 -9.64 -13.52 -22.13
C GLU A 105 -10.49 -12.30 -21.78
N LEU A 106 -10.65 -11.98 -20.49
CA LEU A 106 -11.35 -10.76 -20.05
C LEU A 106 -10.66 -9.49 -20.55
N SER A 107 -9.33 -9.46 -20.50
CA SER A 107 -8.53 -8.34 -21.03
C SER A 107 -8.76 -8.12 -22.51
N ASN A 108 -8.80 -9.20 -23.28
CA ASN A 108 -9.10 -9.15 -24.72
C ASN A 108 -10.54 -8.66 -25.00
N LEU A 109 -11.50 -9.11 -24.21
CA LEU A 109 -12.90 -8.69 -24.33
C LEU A 109 -13.07 -7.20 -24.06
N CYS A 110 -12.54 -6.70 -22.94
CA CYS A 110 -12.68 -5.28 -22.58
C CYS A 110 -11.64 -4.37 -23.26
N LYS A 111 -10.80 -4.94 -24.15
CA LYS A 111 -9.76 -4.21 -24.91
C LYS A 111 -8.73 -3.48 -24.05
N TYR A 112 -8.39 -4.08 -22.91
CA TYR A 112 -7.31 -3.58 -22.07
C TYR A 112 -5.97 -3.70 -22.81
N ASN A 113 -5.21 -2.61 -22.86
CA ASN A 113 -4.08 -2.48 -23.80
C ASN A 113 -2.76 -3.12 -23.31
N ILE A 114 -2.67 -3.48 -22.03
CA ILE A 114 -1.45 -4.06 -21.47
C ILE A 114 -1.61 -5.59 -21.43
N PRO A 115 -0.66 -6.36 -21.98
CA PRO A 115 -0.69 -7.81 -21.87
C PRO A 115 -0.76 -8.25 -20.40
N VAL A 116 -1.64 -9.19 -20.08
CA VAL A 116 -1.79 -9.74 -18.72
C VAL A 116 -0.57 -10.56 -18.35
N GLU A 117 -0.08 -11.35 -19.29
CA GLU A 117 1.08 -12.22 -19.09
C GLU A 117 2.16 -11.95 -20.11
N ILE A 118 3.37 -12.14 -19.68
CA ILE A 118 4.58 -12.08 -20.51
C ILE A 118 5.47 -13.27 -20.19
N GLU A 119 6.19 -13.74 -21.19
CA GLU A 119 7.24 -14.72 -21.02
C GLU A 119 8.42 -14.04 -20.28
N GLY A 120 8.84 -14.64 -19.14
CA GLY A 120 10.01 -14.17 -18.39
C GLY A 120 11.33 -14.60 -19.06
N GLU A 121 12.45 -14.11 -18.53
CA GLU A 121 13.80 -14.47 -19.00
C GLU A 121 14.10 -15.98 -18.85
N ASP A 122 13.36 -16.67 -17.98
CA ASP A 122 13.42 -18.11 -17.74
C ASP A 122 12.51 -18.94 -18.65
N GLY A 123 11.80 -18.30 -19.60
CA GLY A 123 10.85 -18.93 -20.50
C GLY A 123 9.53 -19.33 -19.83
N ILE A 124 9.28 -18.89 -18.61
CA ILE A 124 8.04 -19.15 -17.88
C ILE A 124 7.09 -17.96 -18.04
N GLU A 125 5.87 -18.23 -18.49
CA GLU A 125 4.82 -17.21 -18.51
C GLU A 125 4.44 -16.79 -17.08
N GLY A 126 4.42 -15.49 -16.85
CA GLY A 126 4.04 -14.91 -15.58
C GLY A 126 3.27 -13.61 -15.73
N LEU A 127 2.60 -13.20 -14.67
CA LEU A 127 1.87 -11.95 -14.67
C LEU A 127 2.81 -10.77 -14.99
N ASN A 128 2.44 -9.98 -15.98
CA ASN A 128 3.17 -8.80 -16.40
C ASN A 128 3.23 -7.77 -15.26
N ARG A 129 4.43 -7.31 -14.91
CA ARG A 129 4.62 -6.29 -13.86
C ARG A 129 3.99 -4.93 -14.19
N LEU A 130 3.73 -4.67 -15.48
CA LEU A 130 3.03 -3.46 -15.95
C LEU A 130 1.51 -3.61 -15.90
N PHE A 131 0.98 -4.83 -15.65
CA PHE A 131 -0.45 -5.04 -15.50
C PHE A 131 -0.97 -4.29 -14.27
N ASN A 132 -1.89 -3.36 -14.49
CA ASN A 132 -2.55 -2.58 -13.44
C ASN A 132 -3.96 -3.12 -13.22
N LEU A 133 -4.18 -3.75 -12.08
CA LEU A 133 -5.47 -4.35 -11.72
C LEU A 133 -6.60 -3.30 -11.65
N GLU A 134 -6.32 -2.11 -11.14
CA GLU A 134 -7.33 -1.06 -10.97
C GLU A 134 -7.81 -0.50 -12.29
N ASP A 135 -6.88 -0.23 -13.22
CA ASP A 135 -7.21 0.19 -14.58
C ASP A 135 -7.97 -0.91 -15.32
N PHE A 136 -7.53 -2.16 -15.19
CA PHE A 136 -8.21 -3.31 -15.76
C PHE A 136 -9.65 -3.45 -15.23
N LEU A 137 -9.86 -3.30 -13.91
CA LEU A 137 -11.20 -3.35 -13.31
C LEU A 137 -12.10 -2.23 -13.82
N SER A 138 -11.55 -1.06 -14.06
CA SER A 138 -12.29 0.07 -14.64
C SER A 138 -12.76 -0.24 -16.07
N ASP A 139 -11.89 -0.82 -16.90
CA ASP A 139 -12.24 -1.27 -18.25
C ASP A 139 -13.25 -2.41 -18.22
N LEU A 140 -13.05 -3.39 -17.34
CA LEU A 140 -13.96 -4.51 -17.13
C LEU A 140 -15.38 -4.02 -16.80
N LEU A 141 -15.53 -3.14 -15.81
CA LEU A 141 -16.84 -2.59 -15.43
C LEU A 141 -17.48 -1.76 -16.54
N SER A 142 -16.70 -0.97 -17.25
CA SER A 142 -17.18 -0.13 -18.35
C SER A 142 -17.65 -0.95 -19.54
N PHE A 143 -17.05 -2.10 -19.78
CA PHE A 143 -17.37 -3.00 -20.90
C PHE A 143 -18.62 -3.85 -20.66
N GLU A 144 -19.06 -4.06 -19.42
CA GLU A 144 -20.14 -4.97 -19.05
C GLU A 144 -21.42 -4.82 -19.91
N LYS A 145 -21.79 -3.59 -20.24
CA LYS A 145 -22.97 -3.31 -21.07
C LYS A 145 -22.84 -3.72 -22.55
N TYR A 146 -21.62 -4.02 -22.99
CA TYR A 146 -21.33 -4.39 -24.39
C TYR A 146 -21.06 -5.90 -24.56
N VAL A 147 -21.10 -6.66 -23.47
CA VAL A 147 -20.89 -8.11 -23.51
C VAL A 147 -22.03 -8.77 -24.29
N SER A 148 -21.67 -9.70 -25.19
CA SER A 148 -22.62 -10.46 -25.96
C SER A 148 -23.52 -11.32 -25.07
N ASP A 149 -24.75 -11.64 -25.53
CA ASP A 149 -25.64 -12.51 -24.73
C ASP A 149 -25.03 -13.91 -24.53
N MET A 150 -24.22 -14.40 -25.44
CA MET A 150 -23.54 -15.71 -25.33
C MET A 150 -22.49 -15.74 -24.21
N ASP A 151 -21.79 -14.63 -23.99
CA ASP A 151 -20.69 -14.53 -23.04
C ASP A 151 -21.12 -13.97 -21.68
N ARG A 152 -22.33 -13.42 -21.61
CA ARG A 152 -22.80 -12.62 -20.47
C ARG A 152 -22.73 -13.36 -19.14
N ASP A 153 -23.22 -14.58 -19.11
CA ASP A 153 -23.24 -15.38 -17.86
C ASP A 153 -21.83 -15.69 -17.38
N LYS A 154 -20.96 -16.14 -18.28
CA LYS A 154 -19.56 -16.42 -17.95
C LYS A 154 -18.82 -15.17 -17.53
N TYR A 155 -19.08 -14.05 -18.20
CA TYR A 155 -18.49 -12.74 -17.86
C TYR A 155 -18.89 -12.27 -16.46
N ILE A 156 -20.19 -12.30 -16.13
CA ILE A 156 -20.69 -11.88 -14.81
C ILE A 156 -20.13 -12.78 -13.71
N LYS A 157 -20.08 -14.10 -13.94
CA LYS A 157 -19.45 -15.04 -12.99
C LYS A 157 -17.98 -14.71 -12.74
N SER A 158 -17.22 -14.51 -13.81
CA SER A 158 -15.80 -14.17 -13.73
C SER A 158 -15.56 -12.84 -13.00
N LYS A 159 -16.34 -11.82 -13.35
CA LYS A 159 -16.31 -10.51 -12.68
C LYS A 159 -16.59 -10.67 -11.17
N ASN A 160 -17.66 -11.35 -10.82
CA ASN A 160 -18.02 -11.54 -9.40
C ASN A 160 -16.93 -12.32 -8.65
N LYS A 161 -16.38 -13.37 -9.25
CA LYS A 161 -15.25 -14.11 -8.67
C LYS A 161 -14.04 -13.22 -8.38
N ILE A 162 -13.72 -12.29 -9.29
CA ILE A 162 -12.64 -11.30 -9.09
C ILE A 162 -12.94 -10.43 -7.86
N PHE A 163 -14.15 -9.88 -7.75
CA PHE A 163 -14.51 -9.04 -6.62
C PHE A 163 -14.56 -9.81 -5.30
N ASP A 164 -15.05 -11.06 -5.32
CA ASP A 164 -15.04 -11.92 -4.14
C ASP A 164 -13.61 -12.21 -3.67
N LEU A 165 -12.69 -12.54 -4.59
CA LEU A 165 -11.28 -12.73 -4.28
C LEU A 165 -10.63 -11.47 -3.70
N ILE A 166 -10.93 -10.29 -4.24
CA ILE A 166 -10.44 -9.02 -3.68
C ILE A 166 -10.99 -8.85 -2.26
N LYS A 167 -12.31 -8.98 -2.08
CA LYS A 167 -12.96 -8.83 -0.78
C LYS A 167 -12.39 -9.80 0.26
N GLU A 168 -12.28 -11.08 -0.05
CA GLU A 168 -11.75 -12.11 0.85
C GLU A 168 -10.28 -11.84 1.24
N ASN A 169 -9.51 -11.27 0.31
CA ASN A 169 -8.07 -11.03 0.52
C ASN A 169 -7.74 -9.60 0.97
N THR A 170 -8.75 -8.79 1.29
CA THR A 170 -8.60 -7.45 1.86
C THR A 170 -9.40 -7.28 3.17
N SER A 171 -10.24 -8.27 3.54
CA SER A 171 -10.97 -8.28 4.81
C SER A 171 -10.15 -8.96 5.89
N TYR A 172 -9.31 -8.20 6.58
CA TYR A 172 -8.45 -8.69 7.65
C TYR A 172 -9.02 -8.30 9.02
N GLU A 173 -8.86 -9.18 10.01
CA GLU A 173 -9.04 -8.81 11.41
C GLU A 173 -7.78 -8.09 11.92
N TYR A 174 -7.97 -6.95 12.55
CA TYR A 174 -6.87 -6.20 13.15
C TYR A 174 -6.28 -6.93 14.35
N ASP A 175 -4.99 -7.22 14.33
CA ASP A 175 -4.24 -7.80 15.45
C ASP A 175 -3.02 -6.92 15.80
N ASN A 176 -3.10 -6.26 16.96
CA ASN A 176 -2.08 -5.35 17.45
C ASN A 176 -0.74 -6.03 17.81
N LYS A 177 -0.69 -7.37 17.91
CA LYS A 177 0.56 -8.11 18.13
C LYS A 177 1.45 -8.07 16.88
N TYR A 178 0.83 -8.09 15.72
CA TYR A 178 1.52 -8.16 14.43
C TYR A 178 1.52 -6.81 13.73
N LEU A 179 0.39 -6.11 13.71
CA LEU A 179 0.20 -4.86 12.98
C LEU A 179 0.52 -3.65 13.87
N LYS A 180 1.16 -2.65 13.29
CA LYS A 180 1.64 -1.46 14.02
C LYS A 180 0.79 -0.20 13.78
N HIS A 181 -0.39 -0.34 13.19
CA HIS A 181 -1.27 0.77 12.84
C HIS A 181 -1.68 1.61 14.06
N SER A 182 -2.06 0.97 15.18
CA SER A 182 -2.43 1.69 16.41
C SER A 182 -1.26 2.50 16.99
N ALA A 183 -0.06 1.91 17.04
CA ALA A 183 1.14 2.60 17.50
C ALA A 183 1.48 3.79 16.57
N PHE A 184 1.32 3.61 15.26
CA PHE A 184 1.52 4.66 14.27
C PHE A 184 0.51 5.80 14.46
N ILE A 185 -0.79 5.51 14.51
CA ILE A 185 -1.86 6.51 14.73
C ILE A 185 -1.63 7.28 16.03
N ASN A 186 -1.34 6.56 17.11
CA ASN A 186 -1.04 7.18 18.40
C ASN A 186 0.17 8.10 18.32
N THR A 187 1.24 7.69 17.65
CA THR A 187 2.44 8.52 17.47
C THR A 187 2.11 9.79 16.68
N VAL A 188 1.46 9.65 15.53
CA VAL A 188 1.20 10.80 14.64
C VAL A 188 0.20 11.78 15.27
N SER A 189 -0.81 11.29 16.00
CA SER A 189 -1.79 12.14 16.66
C SER A 189 -1.16 13.05 17.71
N HIS A 190 -0.11 12.60 18.40
CA HIS A 190 0.61 13.40 19.39
C HIS A 190 1.52 14.48 18.77
N LEU A 191 1.76 14.45 17.47
CA LEU A 191 2.53 15.49 16.77
C LEU A 191 1.71 16.73 16.44
N THR A 192 0.38 16.65 16.51
CA THR A 192 -0.51 17.77 16.23
C THR A 192 -0.73 18.61 17.49
N LYS A 193 -0.80 19.95 17.33
CA LYS A 193 -1.15 20.86 18.42
C LYS A 193 -2.60 20.69 18.88
N THR A 194 -3.43 20.22 17.97
CA THR A 194 -4.85 19.98 18.21
C THR A 194 -5.13 18.52 17.84
N PRO A 195 -5.00 17.58 18.80
CA PRO A 195 -5.12 16.15 18.52
C PRO A 195 -6.50 15.72 17.99
N SER A 196 -7.47 16.62 17.98
CA SER A 196 -8.82 16.33 17.53
C SER A 196 -8.98 16.14 16.01
N LYS A 197 -7.97 16.44 15.20
CA LYS A 197 -8.03 16.28 13.73
C LYS A 197 -6.70 15.78 13.17
N LEU A 198 -6.58 14.48 13.04
CA LEU A 198 -5.58 13.82 12.22
C LEU A 198 -6.24 13.39 10.91
N THR A 199 -5.70 13.79 9.78
CA THR A 199 -6.18 13.34 8.48
C THR A 199 -5.27 12.22 7.98
N ILE A 200 -5.85 11.04 7.77
CA ILE A 200 -5.18 9.90 7.13
C ILE A 200 -5.89 9.63 5.81
N VAL A 201 -5.14 9.63 4.73
CA VAL A 201 -5.61 9.25 3.39
C VAL A 201 -5.03 7.88 3.08
N THR A 202 -5.86 6.93 2.74
CA THR A 202 -5.42 5.59 2.36
C THR A 202 -5.90 5.21 0.97
N THR A 203 -5.08 4.45 0.25
CA THR A 203 -5.44 3.78 -0.99
C THR A 203 -5.65 2.28 -0.77
N ASN A 204 -5.65 1.83 0.48
CA ASN A 204 -5.85 0.43 0.81
C ASN A 204 -7.35 0.07 0.73
N TYR A 205 -7.63 -1.18 0.42
CA TYR A 205 -8.98 -1.74 0.43
C TYR A 205 -9.38 -2.33 1.79
N ASP A 206 -8.42 -2.43 2.72
CA ASP A 206 -8.63 -2.98 4.06
C ASP A 206 -9.11 -1.89 5.04
N THR A 207 -9.66 -2.33 6.19
CA THR A 207 -10.15 -1.46 7.29
C THR A 207 -9.18 -1.39 8.47
N LEU A 208 -7.92 -1.78 8.26
CA LEU A 208 -6.95 -1.93 9.36
C LEU A 208 -6.63 -0.60 10.07
N LEU A 209 -6.71 0.52 9.36
CA LEU A 209 -6.52 1.85 9.97
C LEU A 209 -7.71 2.24 10.85
N GLU A 210 -8.92 1.98 10.37
CA GLU A 210 -10.16 2.23 11.11
C GLU A 210 -10.24 1.37 12.37
N ASP A 211 -10.00 0.07 12.23
CA ASP A 211 -10.01 -0.88 13.34
C ASP A 211 -8.92 -0.56 14.37
N ALA A 212 -7.74 -0.16 13.90
CA ALA A 212 -6.64 0.27 14.76
C ALA A 212 -6.98 1.56 15.52
N ALA A 213 -7.63 2.53 14.87
CA ALA A 213 -8.04 3.77 15.48
C ALA A 213 -9.10 3.52 16.57
N ASP A 214 -10.12 2.69 16.26
CA ASP A 214 -11.14 2.29 17.21
C ASP A 214 -10.56 1.57 18.43
N SER A 215 -9.60 0.67 18.22
CA SER A 215 -8.93 -0.09 19.29
C SER A 215 -8.23 0.77 20.33
N ILE A 216 -7.90 2.01 20.00
CA ILE A 216 -7.25 3.00 20.88
C ILE A 216 -8.16 4.19 21.21
N GLY A 217 -9.46 4.07 20.94
CA GLY A 217 -10.49 5.03 21.34
C GLY A 217 -10.62 6.26 20.47
N TYR A 218 -10.14 6.23 19.21
CA TYR A 218 -10.38 7.30 18.25
C TYR A 218 -11.69 7.06 17.49
N THR A 219 -12.42 8.13 17.24
CA THR A 219 -13.57 8.11 16.34
C THR A 219 -13.09 8.39 14.92
N VAL A 220 -13.37 7.47 14.00
CA VAL A 220 -13.10 7.63 12.58
C VAL A 220 -14.26 8.37 11.91
N MET A 221 -13.95 9.38 11.09
CA MET A 221 -14.90 10.11 10.26
C MET A 221 -14.44 9.96 8.81
N ASP A 222 -15.06 9.05 8.09
CA ASP A 222 -14.74 8.69 6.70
C ASP A 222 -15.61 9.41 5.65
N GLY A 223 -16.47 10.32 6.11
CA GLY A 223 -17.43 11.03 5.27
C GLY A 223 -18.76 10.27 5.08
N PHE A 224 -18.89 9.05 5.60
CA PHE A 224 -20.16 8.36 5.61
C PHE A 224 -20.98 8.67 6.87
N SER A 225 -22.29 8.64 6.72
CA SER A 225 -23.21 8.84 7.84
C SER A 225 -23.18 7.62 8.77
N PHE A 226 -23.39 7.84 10.07
CA PHE A 226 -23.56 6.77 11.08
C PHE A 226 -24.97 6.14 11.05
N SER A 227 -25.71 6.23 9.94
CA SER A 227 -27.04 5.65 9.80
C SER A 227 -26.97 4.16 9.46
N HIS A 228 -28.07 3.44 9.67
CA HIS A 228 -28.20 2.01 9.31
C HIS A 228 -27.95 1.76 7.80
N ARG A 229 -28.23 2.75 6.96
CA ARG A 229 -27.83 2.77 5.54
C ARG A 229 -26.87 3.94 5.35
N PRO A 230 -25.56 3.70 5.45
CA PRO A 230 -24.57 4.76 5.30
C PRO A 230 -24.69 5.43 3.93
N TYR A 231 -24.64 6.74 3.92
CA TYR A 231 -24.53 7.54 2.70
C TYR A 231 -23.36 8.51 2.86
N PHE A 232 -22.70 8.81 1.76
CA PHE A 232 -21.60 9.75 1.75
C PHE A 232 -22.11 11.18 1.95
N ASP A 233 -21.58 11.88 2.94
CA ASP A 233 -21.91 13.26 3.26
C ASP A 233 -20.66 14.14 3.09
N ASN A 234 -20.59 14.85 1.98
CA ASN A 234 -19.46 15.71 1.63
C ASN A 234 -19.43 17.06 2.36
N LEU A 235 -20.36 17.29 3.28
CA LEU A 235 -20.47 18.53 4.05
C LEU A 235 -19.89 18.42 5.47
N LYS A 236 -19.32 17.26 5.82
CA LYS A 236 -18.72 17.02 7.14
C LYS A 236 -17.20 17.05 7.11
#